data_67e90f56a4d46a2b456b23180e1bb50e
#
_entry.id   67e90f56a4d46a2b456b23180e1bb50e
#
_cell.length_a   1.000
_cell.length_b   1.000
_cell.length_c   1.000
_cell.angle_alpha   90.00
_cell.angle_beta   90.00
_cell.angle_gamma   90.00
#
_symmetry.space_group_name_H-M   'P 1'
#
loop_
_entity.id
_entity.type
_entity.pdbx_description
1 polymer ?
#
loop_
_entity_poly.entity_id
_entity_poly.type
_entity_poly.pdbx_seq_one_letter_code
_entity_poly.pdbx_strand_id
1 'polypeptide(L)'
;VAHAMFILHFVKRYREKVRKAGKPSEKTTGYTFLIVCMCLVTAAFSYAKIVSNAPEGILRTGCGIYVALICIMLCLAFLQRSSLYALGALLFVFSDFILGWNLFTAPIENAGWLIMVPYYLGQWLIYIRSTSFRVGPEMRLMRF
;
A
#
# COMPACT_ATOMS: atom_id res chain seq x y z
N VAL A 1 5.45 1.30 12.01
CA VAL A 1 6.52 0.29 11.82
C VAL A 1 6.19 -0.63 10.64
N ALA A 2 4.98 -1.23 10.56
CA ALA A 2 4.60 -2.16 9.49
C ALA A 2 4.76 -1.57 8.07
N HIS A 3 4.25 -0.36 7.81
CA HIS A 3 4.35 0.31 6.51
C HIS A 3 5.81 0.52 6.07
N ALA A 4 6.70 0.92 7.00
CA ALA A 4 8.12 1.09 6.70
C ALA A 4 8.78 -0.24 6.28
N MET A 5 8.44 -1.33 6.95
CA MET A 5 8.95 -2.67 6.60
C MET A 5 8.46 -3.13 5.22
N PHE A 6 7.19 -2.88 4.88
CA PHE A 6 6.65 -3.17 3.55
C PHE A 6 7.30 -2.31 2.47
N ILE A 7 7.50 -1.02 2.72
CA ILE A 7 8.23 -0.12 1.81
C ILE A 7 9.63 -0.64 1.54
N LEU A 8 10.41 -0.98 2.57
CA LEU A 8 11.76 -1.52 2.42
C LEU A 8 11.76 -2.84 1.62
N HIS A 9 10.82 -3.74 1.91
CA HIS A 9 10.67 -4.98 1.15
C HIS A 9 10.37 -4.71 -0.33
N PHE A 10 9.43 -3.82 -0.63
CA PHE A 10 9.04 -3.49 -2.00
C PHE A 10 10.15 -2.75 -2.75
N VAL A 11 10.88 -1.84 -2.11
CA VAL A 11 12.03 -1.15 -2.73
C VAL A 11 13.13 -2.13 -3.08
N LYS A 12 13.51 -3.02 -2.15
CA LYS A 12 14.52 -4.06 -2.42
C LYS A 12 14.14 -4.91 -3.61
N ARG A 13 12.90 -5.38 -3.63
CA ARG A 13 12.38 -6.22 -4.71
C ARG A 13 12.26 -5.50 -6.04
N TYR A 14 11.84 -4.23 -6.05
CA TYR A 14 11.78 -3.42 -7.24
C TYR A 14 13.17 -3.20 -7.84
N ARG A 15 14.18 -2.88 -7.02
CA ARG A 15 15.58 -2.75 -7.45
C ARG A 15 16.10 -4.04 -8.09
N GLU A 16 15.82 -5.20 -7.52
CA GLU A 16 16.21 -6.49 -8.10
C GLU A 16 15.54 -6.72 -9.45
N LYS A 17 14.27 -6.36 -9.59
CA LYS A 17 13.51 -6.47 -10.83
C LYS A 17 14.07 -5.58 -11.94
N VAL A 18 14.34 -4.32 -11.63
CA VAL A 18 14.92 -3.35 -12.57
C VAL A 18 16.33 -3.79 -13.02
N ARG A 19 17.14 -4.28 -12.08
CA ARG A 19 18.49 -4.80 -12.40
C ARG A 19 18.45 -5.99 -13.37
N LYS A 20 17.44 -6.84 -13.27
CA LYS A 20 17.27 -8.02 -14.13
C LYS A 20 16.63 -7.70 -15.49
N ALA A 21 15.79 -6.69 -15.56
CA ALA A 21 15.00 -6.37 -16.76
C ALA A 21 15.66 -5.41 -17.74
N GLY A 22 16.76 -4.73 -17.36
CA GLY A 22 17.38 -3.69 -18.19
C GLY A 22 16.53 -2.42 -18.30
N LYS A 23 16.63 -1.69 -19.42
CA LYS A 23 15.88 -0.44 -19.64
C LYS A 23 14.37 -0.68 -19.63
N PRO A 24 13.58 0.18 -18.96
CA PRO A 24 12.12 0.05 -18.95
C PRO A 24 11.54 0.28 -20.35
N SER A 25 10.58 -0.57 -20.74
CA SER A 25 9.83 -0.40 -21.98
C SER A 25 8.90 0.83 -21.87
N GLU A 26 8.60 1.46 -23.00
CA GLU A 26 7.67 2.59 -23.10
C GLU A 26 6.29 2.31 -22.46
N LYS A 27 5.76 1.10 -22.66
CA LYS A 27 4.52 0.64 -21.99
C LYS A 27 4.66 0.57 -20.46
N THR A 28 5.86 0.28 -19.95
CA THR A 28 6.16 0.25 -18.52
C THR A 28 6.15 1.65 -17.93
N THR A 29 6.65 2.63 -18.68
CA THR A 29 6.69 4.04 -18.28
C THR A 29 5.29 4.62 -18.17
N GLY A 30 4.42 4.38 -19.16
CA GLY A 30 3.02 4.84 -19.12
C GLY A 30 2.24 4.24 -17.94
N TYR A 31 2.39 2.95 -17.68
CA TYR A 31 1.77 2.30 -16.53
C TYR A 31 2.24 2.88 -15.19
N THR A 32 3.54 3.14 -15.07
CA THR A 32 4.12 3.76 -13.86
C THR A 32 3.58 5.16 -13.65
N PHE A 33 3.46 5.96 -14.70
CA PHE A 33 2.89 7.30 -14.66
C PHE A 33 1.44 7.29 -14.14
N LEU A 34 0.62 6.38 -14.67
CA LEU A 34 -0.77 6.23 -14.25
C LEU A 34 -0.89 5.85 -12.76
N ILE A 35 -0.03 4.96 -12.27
CA ILE A 35 0.01 4.59 -10.85
C ILE A 35 0.36 5.80 -9.99
N VAL A 36 1.38 6.56 -10.36
CA VAL A 36 1.80 7.76 -9.63
C VAL A 36 0.67 8.78 -9.58
N CYS A 37 -0.02 9.02 -10.69
CA CYS A 37 -1.18 9.92 -10.73
C CYS A 37 -2.30 9.44 -9.79
N MET A 38 -2.63 8.15 -9.79
CA MET A 38 -3.62 7.59 -8.86
C MET A 38 -3.21 7.79 -7.39
N CYS A 39 -1.95 7.53 -7.06
CA CYS A 39 -1.43 7.74 -5.71
C CYS A 39 -1.50 9.21 -5.29
N LEU A 40 -1.19 10.14 -6.18
CA LEU A 40 -1.30 11.58 -5.92
C LEU A 40 -2.75 12.01 -5.68
N VAL A 41 -3.70 11.51 -6.46
CA VAL A 41 -5.14 11.79 -6.25
C VAL A 41 -5.59 11.25 -4.90
N THR A 42 -5.20 10.02 -4.54
CA THR A 42 -5.52 9.42 -3.23
C THR A 42 -4.91 10.24 -2.09
N ALA A 43 -3.67 10.68 -2.22
CA ALA A 43 -3.00 11.53 -1.24
C ALA A 43 -3.68 12.89 -1.07
N ALA A 44 -4.01 13.56 -2.17
CA ALA A 44 -4.71 14.84 -2.16
C ALA A 44 -6.09 14.74 -1.51
N PHE A 45 -6.85 13.68 -1.84
CA PHE A 45 -8.17 13.43 -1.27
C PHE A 45 -8.08 13.14 0.25
N SER A 46 -7.15 12.29 0.66
CA SER A 46 -6.92 11.98 2.08
C SER A 46 -6.46 13.22 2.85
N TYR A 47 -5.59 14.04 2.25
CA TYR A 47 -5.16 15.30 2.86
C TYR A 47 -6.36 16.24 3.05
N ALA A 48 -7.15 16.47 2.01
CA ALA A 48 -8.28 17.40 2.06
C ALA A 48 -9.39 16.96 3.02
N LYS A 49 -9.61 15.66 3.21
CA LYS A 49 -10.73 15.14 4.01
C LYS A 49 -10.34 14.69 5.42
N ILE A 50 -9.11 14.28 5.62
CA ILE A 50 -8.65 13.72 6.90
C ILE A 50 -7.65 14.68 7.57
N VAL A 51 -6.55 15.01 6.88
CA VAL A 51 -5.46 15.79 7.49
C VAL A 51 -5.90 17.21 7.81
N SER A 52 -6.72 17.84 6.95
CA SER A 52 -7.22 19.20 7.20
C SER A 52 -8.19 19.27 8.38
N ASN A 53 -8.87 18.18 8.71
CA ASN A 53 -9.78 18.08 9.86
C ASN A 53 -9.06 17.65 11.15
N ALA A 54 -7.81 17.21 11.06
CA ALA A 54 -7.02 16.87 12.24
C ALA A 54 -6.66 18.12 13.04
N PRO A 55 -6.63 18.05 14.39
CA PRO A 55 -6.19 19.15 15.25
C PRO A 55 -4.81 19.68 14.84
N GLU A 56 -4.65 21.00 14.89
CA GLU A 56 -3.38 21.63 14.53
C GLU A 56 -2.23 21.22 15.46
N GLY A 57 -1.02 21.20 14.91
CA GLY A 57 0.20 20.85 15.62
C GLY A 57 0.78 19.51 15.22
N ILE A 58 1.36 18.80 16.18
CA ILE A 58 2.08 17.53 15.97
C ILE A 58 1.18 16.46 15.34
N LEU A 59 -0.10 16.43 15.73
CA LEU A 59 -1.04 15.42 15.24
C LEU A 59 -1.33 15.59 13.75
N ARG A 60 -1.57 16.82 13.29
CA ARG A 60 -1.79 17.14 11.87
C ARG A 60 -0.57 16.79 11.02
N THR A 61 0.62 17.17 11.50
CA THR A 61 1.88 16.82 10.82
C THR A 61 2.09 15.33 10.77
N GLY A 62 1.83 14.61 11.88
CA GLY A 62 1.90 13.16 11.95
C GLY A 62 0.96 12.46 10.97
N CYS A 63 -0.29 12.92 10.87
CA CYS A 63 -1.27 12.43 9.89
C CYS A 63 -0.81 12.65 8.45
N GLY A 64 -0.24 13.81 8.14
CA GLY A 64 0.31 14.10 6.82
C GLY A 64 1.45 13.16 6.42
N ILE A 65 2.39 12.93 7.32
CA ILE A 65 3.49 11.98 7.13
C ILE A 65 2.94 10.56 6.94
N TYR A 66 1.94 10.18 7.73
CA TYR A 66 1.32 8.86 7.65
C TYR A 66 0.63 8.63 6.29
N VAL A 67 -0.14 9.61 5.79
CA VAL A 67 -0.75 9.56 4.45
C VAL A 67 0.32 9.43 3.37
N ALA A 68 1.42 10.16 3.47
CA ALA A 68 2.52 10.06 2.52
C ALA A 68 3.14 8.64 2.51
N LEU A 69 3.39 8.04 3.67
CA LEU A 69 3.92 6.68 3.80
C LEU A 69 2.99 5.63 3.18
N ILE A 70 1.68 5.74 3.41
CA ILE A 70 0.67 4.86 2.83
C ILE A 70 0.67 4.97 1.31
N CYS A 71 0.69 6.19 0.76
CA CYS A 71 0.72 6.41 -0.68
C CYS A 71 2.00 5.87 -1.34
N ILE A 72 3.15 6.03 -0.70
CA ILE A 72 4.42 5.44 -1.16
C ILE A 72 4.32 3.91 -1.16
N MET A 73 3.79 3.30 -0.10
CA MET A 73 3.59 1.87 -0.02
C MET A 73 2.67 1.36 -1.14
N LEU A 74 1.55 2.04 -1.39
CA LEU A 74 0.60 1.71 -2.44
C LEU A 74 1.25 1.78 -3.82
N CYS A 75 1.98 2.86 -4.11
CA CYS A 75 2.70 3.04 -5.36
C CYS A 75 3.70 1.89 -5.59
N LEU A 76 4.52 1.57 -4.59
CA LEU A 76 5.50 0.49 -4.68
C LEU A 76 4.85 -0.89 -4.84
N ALA A 77 3.70 -1.13 -4.21
CA ALA A 77 2.95 -2.38 -4.35
C ALA A 77 2.45 -2.57 -5.79
N PHE A 78 1.89 -1.53 -6.41
CA PHE A 78 1.46 -1.57 -7.80
C PHE A 78 2.63 -1.77 -8.79
N LEU A 79 3.78 -1.14 -8.53
CA LEU A 79 4.99 -1.32 -9.33
C LEU A 79 5.53 -2.76 -9.30
N GLN A 80 5.16 -3.56 -8.31
CA GLN A 80 5.48 -4.99 -8.28
C GLN A 80 4.75 -5.79 -9.37
N ARG A 81 3.72 -5.24 -10.01
CA ARG A 81 2.89 -5.92 -11.03
C ARG A 81 2.37 -7.28 -10.56
N SER A 82 1.96 -7.36 -9.31
CA SER A 82 1.39 -8.55 -8.69
C SER A 82 0.02 -8.18 -8.13
N SER A 83 -1.03 -8.85 -8.61
CA SER A 83 -2.40 -8.62 -8.18
C SER A 83 -2.57 -8.76 -6.66
N LEU A 84 -1.88 -9.74 -6.05
CA LEU A 84 -1.95 -9.95 -4.61
C LEU A 84 -1.32 -8.81 -3.81
N TYR A 85 -0.19 -8.25 -4.27
CA TYR A 85 0.38 -7.07 -3.63
C TYR A 85 -0.49 -5.83 -3.80
N ALA A 86 -1.04 -5.63 -5.01
CA ALA A 86 -1.93 -4.51 -5.29
C ALA A 86 -3.21 -4.58 -4.45
N LEU A 87 -3.85 -5.75 -4.41
CA LEU A 87 -5.07 -5.97 -3.62
C LEU A 87 -4.80 -5.81 -2.12
N GLY A 88 -3.73 -6.41 -1.61
CA GLY A 88 -3.34 -6.28 -0.22
C GLY A 88 -3.07 -4.83 0.19
N ALA A 89 -2.37 -4.06 -0.65
CA ALA A 89 -2.10 -2.66 -0.42
C ALA A 89 -3.37 -1.79 -0.50
N LEU A 90 -4.30 -2.09 -1.41
CA LEU A 90 -5.59 -1.40 -1.51
C LEU A 90 -6.45 -1.63 -0.26
N LEU A 91 -6.53 -2.86 0.23
CA LEU A 91 -7.25 -3.18 1.46
C LEU A 91 -6.66 -2.44 2.66
N PHE A 92 -5.33 -2.33 2.69
CA PHE A 92 -4.63 -1.57 3.72
C PHE A 92 -5.00 -0.09 3.68
N VAL A 93 -4.87 0.54 2.51
CA VAL A 93 -5.23 1.96 2.30
C VAL A 93 -6.69 2.23 2.63
N PHE A 94 -7.58 1.31 2.26
CA PHE A 94 -9.01 1.41 2.58
C PHE A 94 -9.25 1.39 4.10
N SER A 95 -8.62 0.46 4.80
CA SER A 95 -8.68 0.38 6.26
C SER A 95 -8.19 1.67 6.93
N ASP A 96 -7.03 2.17 6.49
CA ASP A 96 -6.42 3.37 7.05
C ASP A 96 -7.23 4.64 6.74
N PHE A 97 -7.88 4.69 5.56
CA PHE A 97 -8.79 5.77 5.21
C PHE A 97 -10.01 5.79 6.14
N ILE A 98 -10.64 4.63 6.40
CA ILE A 98 -11.78 4.53 7.33
C ILE A 98 -11.35 4.92 8.74
N LEU A 99 -10.18 4.46 9.19
CA LEU A 99 -9.63 4.83 10.49
C LEU A 99 -9.46 6.35 10.62
N GLY A 100 -8.82 6.99 9.64
CA GLY A 100 -8.62 8.43 9.62
C GLY A 100 -9.93 9.20 9.56
N TRP A 101 -10.88 8.74 8.75
CA TRP A 101 -12.21 9.35 8.66
C TRP A 101 -12.97 9.27 9.99
N ASN A 102 -12.98 8.10 10.61
CA ASN A 102 -13.65 7.87 11.89
C ASN A 102 -13.04 8.71 13.02
N LEU A 103 -11.74 8.97 12.98
CA LEU A 103 -11.04 9.76 14.02
C LEU A 103 -11.19 11.27 13.84
N PHE A 104 -11.18 11.78 12.60
CA PHE A 104 -11.02 13.20 12.34
C PHE A 104 -12.17 13.86 11.58
N THR A 105 -13.07 13.08 10.99
CA THR A 105 -14.16 13.64 10.18
C THR A 105 -15.53 13.36 10.78
N ALA A 106 -15.92 12.12 10.89
CA ALA A 106 -17.19 11.72 11.47
C ALA A 106 -17.12 10.27 11.97
N PRO A 107 -17.72 9.96 13.12
CA PRO A 107 -17.79 8.59 13.64
C PRO A 107 -18.60 7.70 12.70
N ILE A 108 -18.08 6.50 12.45
CA ILE A 108 -18.71 5.48 11.60
C ILE A 108 -19.21 4.35 12.48
N GLU A 109 -20.48 3.95 12.30
CA GLU A 109 -21.02 2.78 12.97
C GLU A 109 -20.25 1.52 12.55
N ASN A 110 -19.91 0.66 13.51
CA ASN A 110 -19.14 -0.56 13.30
C ASN A 110 -17.74 -0.33 12.67
N ALA A 111 -17.14 0.85 12.85
CA ALA A 111 -15.81 1.18 12.33
C ALA A 111 -14.77 0.11 12.68
N GLY A 112 -14.86 -0.53 13.85
CA GLY A 112 -13.93 -1.59 14.25
C GLY A 112 -13.84 -2.72 13.24
N TRP A 113 -14.96 -3.23 12.76
CA TRP A 113 -14.98 -4.29 11.75
C TRP A 113 -14.52 -3.82 10.38
N LEU A 114 -14.94 -2.62 9.98
CA LEU A 114 -14.56 -2.02 8.68
C LEU A 114 -13.07 -1.69 8.60
N ILE A 115 -12.40 -1.49 9.73
CA ILE A 115 -10.95 -1.25 9.82
C ILE A 115 -10.20 -2.57 9.92
N MET A 116 -10.58 -3.43 10.90
CA MET A 116 -9.79 -4.62 11.23
C MET A 116 -9.82 -5.70 10.14
N VAL A 117 -10.98 -5.95 9.52
CA VAL A 117 -11.11 -7.00 8.50
C VAL A 117 -10.24 -6.70 7.28
N PRO A 118 -10.34 -5.54 6.59
CA PRO A 118 -9.48 -5.27 5.45
C PRO A 118 -8.01 -5.12 5.86
N TYR A 119 -7.70 -4.64 7.06
CA TYR A 119 -6.34 -4.57 7.58
C TYR A 119 -5.68 -5.95 7.64
N TYR A 120 -6.31 -6.92 8.30
CA TYR A 120 -5.74 -8.27 8.42
C TYR A 120 -5.72 -9.02 7.10
N LEU A 121 -6.75 -8.88 6.26
CA LEU A 121 -6.77 -9.45 4.91
C LEU A 121 -5.66 -8.87 4.04
N GLY A 122 -5.44 -7.55 4.10
CA GLY A 122 -4.36 -6.89 3.38
C GLY A 122 -2.99 -7.39 3.79
N GLN A 123 -2.73 -7.50 5.10
CA GLN A 123 -1.50 -8.08 5.63
C GLN A 123 -1.29 -9.53 5.19
N TRP A 124 -2.33 -10.34 5.26
CA TRP A 124 -2.28 -11.74 4.88
C TRP A 124 -1.95 -11.94 3.40
N LEU A 125 -2.58 -11.16 2.51
CA LEU A 125 -2.29 -11.20 1.07
C LEU A 125 -0.85 -10.80 0.75
N ILE A 126 -0.33 -9.74 1.39
CA ILE A 126 1.06 -9.31 1.22
C ILE A 126 2.01 -10.38 1.75
N TYR A 127 1.70 -10.99 2.90
CA TYR A 127 2.51 -12.04 3.50
C TYR A 127 2.58 -13.29 2.62
N ILE A 128 1.44 -13.82 2.17
CA ILE A 128 1.40 -15.00 1.28
C ILE A 128 2.24 -14.76 0.03
N ARG A 129 2.09 -13.59 -0.58
CA ARG A 129 2.84 -13.28 -1.79
C ARG A 129 4.34 -13.14 -1.52
N SER A 130 4.71 -12.62 -0.35
CA SER A 130 6.12 -12.49 0.04
C SER A 130 6.78 -13.84 0.30
N THR A 131 6.06 -14.78 0.93
CA THR A 131 6.57 -16.11 1.25
C THR A 131 6.58 -17.05 0.05
N SER A 132 5.61 -16.96 -0.86
CA SER A 132 5.56 -17.77 -2.09
C SER A 132 6.81 -17.65 -2.98
N PHE A 133 7.62 -16.62 -2.75
CA PHE A 133 8.89 -16.41 -3.47
C PHE A 133 10.12 -17.05 -2.82
N ARG A 134 10.03 -17.41 -1.54
CA ARG A 134 11.12 -18.06 -0.79
C ARG A 134 11.12 -19.59 -0.97
N VAL A 135 10.02 -20.12 -1.47
CA VAL A 135 9.90 -21.54 -1.77
C VAL A 135 10.61 -21.83 -3.10
N GLY A 136 11.77 -22.44 -3.03
CA GLY A 136 12.60 -22.78 -4.18
C GLY A 136 11.89 -23.68 -5.20
N PRO A 137 12.48 -23.92 -6.38
CA PRO A 137 11.85 -24.66 -7.48
C PRO A 137 11.43 -26.08 -7.12
N GLU A 138 12.03 -26.69 -6.11
CA GLU A 138 11.74 -28.07 -5.69
C GLU A 138 10.32 -28.26 -5.10
N MET A 139 9.74 -27.24 -4.48
CA MET A 139 8.41 -27.33 -3.88
C MET A 139 7.27 -27.00 -4.86
N ARG A 140 7.59 -26.61 -6.12
CA ARG A 140 6.57 -26.42 -7.17
C ARG A 140 6.01 -27.74 -7.69
N LEU A 141 6.71 -28.81 -7.48
CA LEU A 141 6.30 -30.16 -7.96
C LEU A 141 5.27 -30.82 -7.03
N MET A 142 4.99 -30.27 -5.85
CA MET A 142 4.01 -30.82 -4.90
C MET A 142 2.64 -30.10 -4.93
N ARG A 143 2.35 -29.29 -5.95
CA ARG A 143 0.99 -28.78 -6.18
C ARG A 143 0.30 -29.64 -7.24
N PHE A 144 -0.41 -30.64 -6.76
CA PHE A 144 -1.52 -31.27 -7.47
C PHE A 144 -2.73 -30.33 -7.44
#